data_f0c60a34cfe4bac3606367853251dbe8
#
_entry.id   f0c60a34cfe4bac3606367853251dbe8
#
_cell.length_a   1.000
_cell.length_b   1.000
_cell.length_c   1.000
_cell.angle_alpha   90.00
_cell.angle_beta   90.00
_cell.angle_gamma   90.00
#
_symmetry.space_group_name_H-M   'P 1'
#
loop_
_entity.id
_entity.type
_entity.pdbx_description
1 polymer ?
#
loop_
_entity_poly.entity_id
_entity_poly.type
_entity_poly.pdbx_seq_one_letter_code
_entity_poly.pdbx_strand_id
1 'polypeptide(L)'
;LVCPACHRRRKLGLDQRALGAPRCECGGYMKPDIVLFGEVIPHQALHHADALARRCGAFMVVGTSALVYPAAHLPRLAKESGAVVIECNTAPTGLTETVTDIYLEGSAGATLPALVRRVRGG
;
A
#
# COMPACT_ATOMS: atom_id res chain seq x y z
N LEU A 1 10.46 -12.99 -5.74
CA LEU A 1 10.31 -13.05 -7.20
C LEU A 1 9.21 -14.02 -7.59
N VAL A 2 8.52 -13.73 -8.67
CA VAL A 2 7.54 -14.61 -9.31
C VAL A 2 7.82 -14.73 -10.80
N CYS A 3 7.60 -15.91 -11.36
CA CYS A 3 7.68 -16.16 -12.81
C CYS A 3 6.28 -15.93 -13.42
N PRO A 4 6.09 -14.99 -14.35
CA PRO A 4 4.79 -14.78 -15.01
C PRO A 4 4.32 -15.97 -15.85
N ALA A 5 5.25 -16.78 -16.36
CA ALA A 5 4.93 -17.89 -17.25
C ALA A 5 4.46 -19.16 -16.51
N CYS A 6 5.03 -19.48 -15.33
CA CYS A 6 4.71 -20.72 -14.60
C CYS A 6 4.31 -20.50 -13.14
N HIS A 7 4.19 -19.23 -12.70
CA HIS A 7 3.80 -18.79 -11.35
C HIS A 7 4.72 -19.30 -10.22
N ARG A 8 5.88 -19.90 -10.53
CA ARG A 8 6.84 -20.30 -9.52
C ARG A 8 7.38 -19.08 -8.77
N ARG A 9 7.44 -19.18 -7.43
CA ARG A 9 7.98 -18.14 -6.55
C ARG A 9 9.35 -18.54 -6.03
N ARG A 10 10.24 -17.55 -5.86
CA ARG A 10 11.58 -17.72 -5.29
C ARG A 10 11.95 -16.49 -4.46
N LYS A 11 12.58 -16.70 -3.29
CA LYS A 11 13.16 -15.61 -2.54
C LYS A 11 14.37 -15.04 -3.28
N LEU A 12 14.51 -13.72 -3.31
CA LEU A 12 15.68 -13.04 -3.85
C LEU A 12 16.76 -12.97 -2.75
N GLY A 13 17.94 -13.56 -3.01
CA GLY A 13 19.12 -13.35 -2.18
C GLY A 13 19.69 -11.94 -2.41
N LEU A 14 20.34 -11.38 -1.37
CA LEU A 14 20.93 -10.02 -1.44
C LEU A 14 22.07 -9.94 -2.45
N ASP A 15 22.78 -11.03 -2.64
CA ASP A 15 23.91 -11.25 -3.57
C ASP A 15 23.47 -11.34 -5.04
N GLN A 16 22.21 -11.63 -5.30
CA GLN A 16 21.67 -11.78 -6.66
C GLN A 16 21.20 -10.45 -7.31
N ARG A 17 21.23 -9.35 -6.58
CA ARG A 17 20.77 -8.04 -7.09
C ARG A 17 21.65 -7.48 -8.21
N ALA A 18 22.91 -7.86 -8.27
CA ALA A 18 23.88 -7.37 -9.25
C ALA A 18 23.92 -8.18 -10.55
N LEU A 19 23.22 -9.31 -10.65
CA LEU A 19 23.37 -10.28 -11.77
C LEU A 19 22.33 -10.10 -12.90
N GLY A 20 21.59 -9.00 -12.92
CA GLY A 20 20.54 -8.74 -13.91
C GLY A 20 19.24 -9.47 -13.61
N ALA A 21 18.31 -9.52 -14.60
CA ALA A 21 17.00 -10.13 -14.43
C ALA A 21 17.10 -11.65 -14.25
N PRO A 22 16.71 -12.20 -13.10
CA PRO A 22 16.88 -13.64 -12.83
C PRO A 22 15.96 -14.47 -13.73
N ARG A 23 16.46 -15.62 -14.16
CA ARG A 23 15.68 -16.58 -14.94
C ARG A 23 15.04 -17.65 -14.05
N CYS A 24 13.86 -18.08 -14.45
CA CYS A 24 13.17 -19.23 -13.90
C CYS A 24 13.68 -20.51 -14.57
N GLU A 25 13.56 -21.65 -13.91
CA GLU A 25 13.90 -22.97 -14.49
C GLU A 25 13.06 -23.32 -15.75
N CYS A 26 11.86 -22.71 -15.91
CA CYS A 26 11.06 -22.84 -17.12
C CYS A 26 11.58 -22.00 -18.32
N GLY A 27 12.70 -21.28 -18.15
CA GLY A 27 13.29 -20.38 -19.15
C GLY A 27 12.77 -18.93 -19.13
N GLY A 28 11.64 -18.67 -18.49
CA GLY A 28 11.06 -17.32 -18.39
C GLY A 28 11.85 -16.40 -17.46
N TYR A 29 11.71 -15.09 -17.61
CA TYR A 29 12.26 -14.12 -16.65
C TYR A 29 11.37 -14.04 -15.42
N MET A 30 12.01 -13.89 -14.24
CA MET A 30 11.30 -13.62 -13.00
C MET A 30 11.20 -12.12 -12.75
N LYS A 31 10.08 -11.69 -12.20
CA LYS A 31 9.88 -10.30 -11.75
C LYS A 31 9.69 -10.24 -10.23
N PRO A 32 9.82 -9.06 -9.59
CA PRO A 32 9.37 -8.88 -8.22
C PRO A 32 7.91 -9.32 -8.06
N ASP A 33 7.57 -9.95 -6.93
CA ASP A 33 6.20 -10.39 -6.61
C ASP A 33 5.38 -9.20 -6.09
N ILE A 34 5.23 -8.19 -6.94
CA ILE A 34 4.46 -6.97 -6.74
C ILE A 34 3.59 -6.73 -7.97
N VAL A 35 2.52 -5.99 -7.80
CA VAL A 35 1.68 -5.52 -8.90
C VAL A 35 2.32 -4.27 -9.50
N LEU A 36 2.68 -4.33 -10.77
CA LEU A 36 3.22 -3.20 -11.52
C LEU A 36 2.09 -2.42 -12.21
N PHE A 37 2.38 -1.19 -12.66
CA PHE A 37 1.43 -0.43 -13.47
C PHE A 37 1.04 -1.20 -14.73
N GLY A 38 -0.27 -1.23 -15.02
CA GLY A 38 -0.85 -2.02 -16.11
C GLY A 38 -1.16 -3.48 -15.77
N GLU A 39 -0.74 -3.96 -14.60
CA GLU A 39 -1.10 -5.31 -14.14
C GLU A 39 -2.39 -5.29 -13.30
N VAL A 40 -3.15 -6.37 -13.39
CA VAL A 40 -4.38 -6.54 -12.60
C VAL A 40 -4.02 -6.87 -11.15
N ILE A 41 -4.60 -6.13 -10.21
CA ILE A 41 -4.51 -6.47 -8.78
C ILE A 41 -5.25 -7.80 -8.55
N PRO A 42 -4.67 -8.76 -7.80
CA PRO A 42 -5.36 -10.01 -7.48
C PRO A 42 -6.73 -9.74 -6.85
N HIS A 43 -7.78 -10.31 -7.42
CA HIS A 43 -9.17 -10.09 -6.98
C HIS A 43 -9.37 -10.32 -5.48
N GLN A 44 -8.76 -11.37 -4.92
CA GLN A 44 -8.83 -11.64 -3.49
C GLN A 44 -8.22 -10.52 -2.64
N ALA A 45 -7.08 -9.94 -3.06
CA ALA A 45 -6.43 -8.85 -2.34
C ALA A 45 -7.31 -7.59 -2.34
N LEU A 46 -7.88 -7.25 -3.50
CA LEU A 46 -8.80 -6.11 -3.62
C LEU A 46 -10.07 -6.32 -2.78
N HIS A 47 -10.68 -7.50 -2.86
CA HIS A 47 -11.86 -7.83 -2.08
C HIS A 47 -11.61 -7.78 -0.56
N HIS A 48 -10.46 -8.27 -0.10
CA HIS A 48 -10.06 -8.16 1.31
C HIS A 48 -9.84 -6.71 1.72
N ALA A 49 -9.19 -5.89 0.88
CA ALA A 49 -8.97 -4.47 1.15
C ALA A 49 -10.29 -3.70 1.27
N ASP A 50 -11.24 -3.94 0.38
CA ASP A 50 -12.59 -3.37 0.42
C ASP A 50 -13.33 -3.77 1.71
N ALA A 51 -13.31 -5.06 2.07
CA ALA A 51 -13.96 -5.56 3.27
C ALA A 51 -13.35 -4.95 4.55
N LEU A 52 -12.03 -4.76 4.60
CA LEU A 52 -11.35 -4.11 5.71
C LEU A 52 -11.67 -2.62 5.77
N ALA A 53 -11.67 -1.92 4.64
CA ALA A 53 -12.01 -0.50 4.56
C ALA A 53 -13.44 -0.23 5.06
N ARG A 54 -14.40 -1.12 4.73
CA ARG A 54 -15.80 -1.00 5.20
C ARG A 54 -16.00 -1.27 6.68
N ARG A 55 -15.06 -1.94 7.34
CA ARG A 55 -15.23 -2.41 8.74
C ARG A 55 -14.29 -1.75 9.73
N CYS A 56 -13.31 -0.99 9.26
CA CYS A 56 -12.37 -0.33 10.17
C CYS A 56 -13.02 0.87 10.88
N GLY A 57 -12.61 1.12 12.12
CA GLY A 57 -12.97 2.34 12.84
C GLY A 57 -12.05 3.51 12.50
N ALA A 58 -10.82 3.22 12.03
CA ALA A 58 -9.87 4.21 11.55
C ALA A 58 -9.13 3.69 10.33
N PHE A 59 -8.90 4.54 9.34
CA PHE A 59 -8.17 4.24 8.11
C PHE A 59 -7.01 5.22 7.96
N MET A 60 -5.80 4.68 7.84
CA MET A 60 -4.60 5.52 7.73
C MET A 60 -4.05 5.51 6.31
N VAL A 61 -3.83 6.70 5.75
CA VAL A 61 -3.18 6.95 4.45
C VAL A 61 -1.80 7.52 4.72
N VAL A 62 -0.76 6.88 4.19
CA VAL A 62 0.63 7.25 4.52
C VAL A 62 1.49 7.38 3.26
N GLY A 63 2.04 8.58 3.03
CA GLY A 63 3.05 8.84 1.99
C GLY A 63 2.58 8.54 0.56
N THR A 64 1.30 8.72 0.28
CA THR A 64 0.72 8.53 -1.06
C THR A 64 -0.17 9.71 -1.46
N SER A 65 -0.22 10.01 -2.76
CA SER A 65 -1.17 10.98 -3.33
C SER A 65 -2.58 10.41 -3.51
N ALA A 66 -2.75 9.09 -3.34
CA ALA A 66 -4.01 8.36 -3.53
C ALA A 66 -4.72 8.67 -4.86
N LEU A 67 -3.95 8.72 -5.97
CA LEU A 67 -4.48 9.00 -7.32
C LEU A 67 -4.63 7.75 -8.17
N VAL A 68 -4.02 6.61 -7.78
CA VAL A 68 -3.96 5.40 -8.59
C VAL A 68 -5.08 4.43 -8.20
N TYR A 69 -6.02 4.22 -9.11
CA TYR A 69 -7.13 3.27 -8.95
C TYR A 69 -6.68 1.83 -9.23
N PRO A 70 -7.31 0.83 -8.58
CA PRO A 70 -8.46 0.94 -7.67
C PRO A 70 -8.11 1.31 -6.21
N ALA A 71 -6.84 1.27 -5.78
CA ALA A 71 -6.46 1.50 -4.39
C ALA A 71 -6.86 2.92 -3.87
N ALA A 72 -6.86 3.93 -4.73
CA ALA A 72 -7.29 5.30 -4.41
C ALA A 72 -8.75 5.43 -3.92
N HIS A 73 -9.59 4.42 -4.19
CA HIS A 73 -10.98 4.39 -3.72
C HIS A 73 -11.10 4.04 -2.23
N LEU A 74 -10.16 3.28 -1.67
CA LEU A 74 -10.25 2.72 -0.32
C LEU A 74 -10.41 3.76 0.81
N PRO A 75 -9.69 4.90 0.83
CA PRO A 75 -9.89 5.93 1.86
C PRO A 75 -11.32 6.49 1.85
N ARG A 76 -11.87 6.75 0.67
CA ARG A 76 -13.24 7.23 0.51
C ARG A 76 -14.26 6.20 0.99
N LEU A 77 -14.08 4.94 0.60
CA LEU A 77 -14.91 3.82 1.03
C LEU A 77 -14.92 3.67 2.55
N ALA A 78 -13.75 3.79 3.20
CA ALA A 78 -13.64 3.76 4.66
C ALA A 78 -14.40 4.94 5.30
N LYS A 79 -14.23 6.15 4.76
CA LYS A 79 -14.94 7.35 5.22
C LYS A 79 -16.45 7.19 5.12
N GLU A 80 -16.96 6.77 3.98
CA GLU A 80 -18.39 6.52 3.73
C GLU A 80 -18.98 5.43 4.64
N SER A 81 -18.11 4.52 5.10
CA SER A 81 -18.48 3.46 6.06
C SER A 81 -18.35 3.87 7.53
N GLY A 82 -18.02 5.14 7.82
CA GLY A 82 -17.97 5.71 9.17
C GLY A 82 -16.59 5.68 9.85
N ALA A 83 -15.52 5.30 9.13
CA ALA A 83 -14.17 5.34 9.67
C ALA A 83 -13.63 6.77 9.77
N VAL A 84 -12.79 7.03 10.78
CA VAL A 84 -11.94 8.22 10.84
C VAL A 84 -10.77 8.04 9.88
N VAL A 85 -10.62 8.93 8.90
CA VAL A 85 -9.51 8.91 7.95
C VAL A 85 -8.38 9.80 8.43
N ILE A 86 -7.21 9.20 8.61
CA ILE A 86 -5.98 9.86 9.07
C ILE A 86 -4.99 9.87 7.91
N GLU A 87 -4.58 11.04 7.45
CA GLU A 87 -3.55 11.19 6.42
C GLU A 87 -2.23 11.63 7.05
N CYS A 88 -1.15 10.89 6.77
CA CYS A 88 0.22 11.25 7.14
C CYS A 88 1.03 11.48 5.88
N ASN A 89 1.40 12.74 5.60
CA ASN A 89 2.11 13.10 4.37
C ASN A 89 2.96 14.36 4.59
N THR A 90 3.96 14.54 3.72
CA THR A 90 4.84 15.71 3.74
C THR A 90 4.22 16.97 3.13
N ALA A 91 3.12 16.81 2.38
CA ALA A 91 2.33 17.89 1.81
C ALA A 91 0.87 17.44 1.69
N PRO A 92 -0.11 18.36 1.74
CA PRO A 92 -1.51 18.06 1.49
C PRO A 92 -1.74 17.42 0.13
N THR A 93 -2.76 16.56 0.04
CA THR A 93 -3.19 15.89 -1.19
C THR A 93 -4.66 16.22 -1.49
N GLY A 94 -5.19 15.71 -2.60
CA GLY A 94 -6.62 15.83 -2.89
C GLY A 94 -7.52 15.12 -1.86
N LEU A 95 -6.98 14.21 -1.03
CA LEU A 95 -7.73 13.62 0.07
C LEU A 95 -7.87 14.59 1.25
N THR A 96 -6.88 15.43 1.50
CA THR A 96 -6.84 16.34 2.66
C THR A 96 -8.07 17.21 2.70
N GLU A 97 -8.54 17.69 1.55
CA GLU A 97 -9.70 18.57 1.46
C GLU A 97 -11.05 17.83 1.40
N THR A 98 -11.05 16.53 1.02
CA THR A 98 -12.29 15.85 0.65
C THR A 98 -12.64 14.65 1.51
N VAL A 99 -11.64 13.98 2.10
CA VAL A 99 -11.83 12.68 2.77
C VAL A 99 -11.19 12.65 4.16
N THR A 100 -10.04 13.32 4.33
CA THR A 100 -9.23 13.30 5.55
C THR A 100 -9.92 14.00 6.71
N ASP A 101 -9.96 13.34 7.86
CA ASP A 101 -10.42 13.95 9.14
C ASP A 101 -9.26 14.52 9.93
N ILE A 102 -8.12 13.84 9.91
CA ILE A 102 -6.92 14.23 10.66
C ILE A 102 -5.72 14.21 9.71
N TYR A 103 -5.12 15.39 9.51
CA TYR A 103 -3.90 15.51 8.74
C TYR A 103 -2.68 15.61 9.66
N LEU A 104 -1.71 14.72 9.45
CA LEU A 104 -0.44 14.67 10.18
C LEU A 104 0.68 15.05 9.20
N GLU A 105 1.09 16.32 9.24
CA GLU A 105 2.16 16.80 8.39
C GLU A 105 3.52 16.24 8.84
N GLY A 106 4.26 15.67 7.91
CA GLY A 106 5.62 15.18 8.13
C GLY A 106 5.94 13.88 7.41
N SER A 107 7.23 13.50 7.47
CA SER A 107 7.66 12.22 6.92
C SER A 107 7.11 11.06 7.77
N ALA A 108 6.71 9.98 7.12
CA ALA A 108 6.22 8.78 7.80
C ALA A 108 7.20 8.24 8.85
N GLY A 109 8.51 8.29 8.55
CA GLY A 109 9.56 7.85 9.46
C GLY A 109 9.68 8.65 10.76
N ALA A 110 9.27 9.90 10.78
CA ALA A 110 9.22 10.75 11.97
C ALA A 110 7.85 10.68 12.65
N THR A 111 6.79 10.84 11.87
CA THR A 111 5.42 11.00 12.37
C THR A 111 4.85 9.72 12.97
N LEU A 112 5.02 8.56 12.31
CA LEU A 112 4.44 7.31 12.81
C LEU A 112 5.06 6.84 14.14
N PRO A 113 6.40 6.86 14.35
CA PRO A 113 6.96 6.54 15.65
C PRO A 113 6.50 7.49 16.76
N ALA A 114 6.32 8.79 16.46
CA ALA A 114 5.79 9.76 17.41
C ALA A 114 4.33 9.47 17.78
N LEU A 115 3.49 9.15 16.79
CA LEU A 115 2.11 8.74 17.01
C LEU A 115 2.02 7.48 17.88
N VAL A 116 2.80 6.46 17.57
CA VAL A 116 2.82 5.20 18.35
C VAL A 116 3.22 5.44 19.80
N ARG A 117 4.24 6.29 20.05
CA ARG A 117 4.63 6.65 21.43
C ARG A 117 3.48 7.32 22.19
N ARG A 118 2.76 8.24 21.55
CA ARG A 118 1.60 8.92 22.19
C ARG A 118 0.45 7.98 22.50
N VAL A 119 0.13 7.06 21.58
CA VAL A 119 -0.97 6.10 21.78
C VAL A 119 -0.64 5.07 22.88
N ARG A 120 0.65 4.70 23.03
CA ARG A 120 1.09 3.73 24.05
C ARG A 120 1.39 4.33 25.42
N GLY A 121 1.65 5.61 25.49
CA GLY A 121 2.05 6.31 26.72
C GLY A 121 0.93 7.11 27.39
N GLY A 122 -0.31 6.98 26.86
CA GLY A 122 -1.50 7.61 27.45
C GLY A 122 -2.23 6.71 28.44
#